data_10bca787652705a0420ce39119208498
#
_entry.id   10bca787652705a0420ce39119208498
#
_cell.length_a   1.000
_cell.length_b   1.000
_cell.length_c   1.000
_cell.angle_alpha   90.00
_cell.angle_beta   90.00
_cell.angle_gamma   90.00
#
_symmetry.space_group_name_H-M   'P 1'
#
loop_
_entity.id
_entity.type
_entity.pdbx_description
1 polymer ?
#
loop_
_entity_poly.entity_id
_entity_poly.type
_entity_poly.pdbx_seq_one_letter_code
_entity_poly.pdbx_strand_id
1 'polypeptide(L)'
;MSFENIRKEFPVADELIFFDHARVAPLPERVRKVVTAFVDDATQFGTAHYESWLLELERTRKKFAQLINADLGEVAFVKNTSEGISIVANGFDWQLGDNVVIPDIEFPANVYSWWNL
;
A
#
# COMPACT_ATOMS: atom_id res chain seq x y z
N MET A 1 22.41 -9.02 2.15
CA MET A 1 22.39 -8.02 1.04
C MET A 1 23.25 -6.85 1.50
N SER A 2 24.25 -6.40 0.69
CA SER A 2 25.11 -5.27 1.09
C SER A 2 24.38 -3.94 0.92
N PHE A 3 24.79 -2.90 1.69
CA PHE A 3 24.25 -1.54 1.54
C PHE A 3 24.37 -1.00 0.12
N GLU A 4 25.47 -1.28 -0.56
CA GLU A 4 25.69 -0.90 -1.95
C GLU A 4 24.68 -1.51 -2.92
N ASN A 5 24.29 -2.78 -2.68
CA ASN A 5 23.28 -3.44 -3.51
C ASN A 5 21.88 -2.89 -3.26
N ILE A 6 21.59 -2.48 -2.03
CA ILE A 6 20.32 -1.81 -1.71
C ILE A 6 20.27 -0.43 -2.37
N ARG A 7 21.37 0.33 -2.30
CA ARG A 7 21.45 1.67 -2.91
C ARG A 7 21.17 1.65 -4.41
N LYS A 8 21.68 0.65 -5.15
CA LYS A 8 21.44 0.46 -6.60
C LYS A 8 19.95 0.24 -6.96
N GLU A 9 19.13 -0.17 -6.00
CA GLU A 9 17.68 -0.30 -6.22
C GLU A 9 16.97 1.06 -6.24
N PHE A 10 17.63 2.14 -5.82
CA PHE A 10 17.04 3.47 -5.70
C PHE A 10 17.85 4.50 -6.49
N PRO A 11 17.63 4.64 -7.82
CA PRO A 11 18.36 5.60 -8.67
C PRO A 11 18.30 7.04 -8.18
N VAL A 12 17.24 7.42 -7.44
CA VAL A 12 17.11 8.74 -6.82
C VAL A 12 18.30 9.07 -5.90
N ALA A 13 18.94 8.05 -5.32
CA ALA A 13 20.09 8.21 -4.43
C ALA A 13 21.37 8.67 -5.14
N ASP A 14 21.41 8.63 -6.46
CA ASP A 14 22.53 9.14 -7.27
C ASP A 14 22.38 10.64 -7.55
N GLU A 15 21.13 11.15 -7.54
CA GLU A 15 20.80 12.54 -7.84
C GLU A 15 20.49 13.38 -6.60
N LEU A 16 19.86 12.78 -5.59
CA LEU A 16 19.33 13.49 -4.43
C LEU A 16 19.68 12.80 -3.11
N ILE A 17 19.79 13.60 -2.04
CA ILE A 17 19.69 13.13 -0.67
C ILE A 17 18.20 13.15 -0.30
N PHE A 18 17.53 12.00 -0.41
CA PHE A 18 16.08 11.90 -0.26
C PHE A 18 15.71 11.39 1.14
N PHE A 19 14.90 12.16 1.88
CA PHE A 19 14.46 11.82 3.23
C PHE A 19 12.92 11.76 3.39
N ASP A 20 12.14 12.24 2.41
CA ASP A 20 10.67 12.31 2.51
C ASP A 20 10.01 10.98 2.15
N HIS A 21 10.31 9.94 2.93
CA HIS A 21 9.71 8.61 2.74
C HIS A 21 8.27 8.49 3.27
N ALA A 22 7.81 9.47 4.05
CA ALA A 22 6.47 9.46 4.64
C ALA A 22 5.37 9.83 3.63
N ARG A 23 5.70 10.57 2.56
CA ARG A 23 4.75 10.98 1.52
C ARG A 23 4.72 9.99 0.37
N VAL A 24 5.57 10.19 -0.62
CA VAL A 24 5.70 9.31 -1.79
C VAL A 24 7.15 8.83 -1.84
N ALA A 25 7.38 7.63 -1.36
CA ALA A 25 8.71 7.03 -1.38
C ALA A 25 9.15 6.74 -2.82
N PRO A 26 10.45 6.83 -3.12
CA PRO A 26 10.99 6.45 -4.41
C PRO A 26 10.72 4.97 -4.72
N LEU A 27 10.33 4.67 -5.94
CA LEU A 27 10.14 3.29 -6.36
C LEU A 27 11.50 2.59 -6.54
N PRO A 28 11.71 1.42 -5.93
CA PRO A 28 12.86 0.58 -6.24
C PRO A 28 12.85 0.13 -7.70
N GLU A 29 14.03 -0.05 -8.29
CA GLU A 29 14.17 -0.48 -9.68
C GLU A 29 13.47 -1.83 -9.96
N ARG A 30 13.49 -2.75 -9.00
CA ARG A 30 12.75 -4.01 -9.09
C ARG A 30 11.24 -3.82 -9.19
N VAL A 31 10.67 -2.83 -8.48
CA VAL A 31 9.24 -2.50 -8.55
C VAL A 31 8.91 -1.88 -9.88
N ARG A 32 9.72 -0.92 -10.35
CA ARG A 32 9.56 -0.32 -11.67
C ARG A 32 9.49 -1.39 -12.78
N LYS A 33 10.41 -2.36 -12.77
CA LYS A 33 10.44 -3.45 -13.76
C LYS A 33 9.15 -4.27 -13.76
N VAL A 34 8.64 -4.63 -12.58
CA VAL A 34 7.41 -5.44 -12.48
C VAL A 34 6.19 -4.64 -12.94
N VAL A 35 6.08 -3.36 -12.55
CA VAL A 35 4.98 -2.49 -12.99
C VAL A 35 5.00 -2.30 -14.51
N THR A 36 6.18 -2.06 -15.09
CA THR A 36 6.32 -1.93 -16.56
C THR A 36 5.93 -3.23 -17.27
N ALA A 37 6.40 -4.38 -16.79
CA ALA A 37 6.06 -5.68 -17.36
C ALA A 37 4.54 -5.95 -17.29
N PHE A 38 3.87 -5.57 -16.21
CA PHE A 38 2.41 -5.69 -16.09
C PHE A 38 1.69 -4.80 -17.11
N VAL A 39 2.14 -3.55 -17.27
CA VAL A 39 1.55 -2.63 -18.26
C VAL A 39 1.74 -3.14 -19.68
N ASP A 40 2.94 -3.65 -20.01
CA ASP A 40 3.26 -4.23 -21.33
C ASP A 40 2.38 -5.47 -21.58
N ASP A 41 2.26 -6.36 -20.62
CA ASP A 41 1.43 -7.56 -20.68
C ASP A 41 -0.05 -7.21 -20.92
N ALA A 42 -0.60 -6.30 -20.11
CA ALA A 42 -1.98 -5.85 -20.24
C ALA A 42 -2.24 -5.13 -21.58
N THR A 43 -1.26 -4.38 -22.08
CA THR A 43 -1.34 -3.68 -23.38
C THR A 43 -1.34 -4.67 -24.53
N GLN A 44 -0.47 -5.67 -24.49
CA GLN A 44 -0.28 -6.62 -25.59
C GLN A 44 -1.34 -7.72 -25.61
N PHE A 45 -1.76 -8.20 -24.46
CA PHE A 45 -2.61 -9.39 -24.31
C PHE A 45 -3.97 -9.11 -23.64
N GLY A 46 -4.25 -7.87 -23.25
CA GLY A 46 -5.47 -7.53 -22.53
C GLY A 46 -5.59 -8.33 -21.24
N THR A 47 -6.67 -9.06 -21.07
CA THR A 47 -6.94 -9.89 -19.87
C THR A 47 -6.56 -11.36 -20.04
N ALA A 48 -5.80 -11.74 -21.09
CA ALA A 48 -5.46 -13.14 -21.33
C ALA A 48 -4.72 -13.80 -20.16
N HIS A 49 -3.96 -13.02 -19.38
CA HIS A 49 -3.20 -13.51 -18.23
C HIS A 49 -3.81 -13.11 -16.88
N TYR A 50 -5.09 -12.77 -16.83
CA TYR A 50 -5.77 -12.27 -15.63
C TYR A 50 -5.63 -13.21 -14.42
N GLU A 51 -5.73 -14.52 -14.63
CA GLU A 51 -5.58 -15.50 -13.54
C GLU A 51 -4.19 -15.46 -12.92
N SER A 52 -3.14 -15.23 -13.71
CA SER A 52 -1.77 -15.09 -13.19
C SER A 52 -1.63 -13.85 -12.32
N TRP A 53 -2.31 -12.75 -12.66
CA TRP A 53 -2.32 -11.53 -11.85
C TRP A 53 -3.02 -11.74 -10.51
N LEU A 54 -4.15 -12.48 -10.49
CA LEU A 54 -4.83 -12.85 -9.26
C LEU A 54 -3.96 -13.73 -8.35
N LEU A 55 -3.21 -14.68 -8.93
CA LEU A 55 -2.27 -15.50 -8.17
C LEU A 55 -1.16 -14.66 -7.51
N GLU A 56 -0.61 -13.66 -8.21
CA GLU A 56 0.40 -12.76 -7.62
C GLU A 56 -0.21 -11.87 -6.54
N LEU A 57 -1.46 -11.44 -6.68
CA LEU A 57 -2.19 -10.71 -5.64
C LEU A 57 -2.30 -11.55 -4.37
N GLU A 58 -2.72 -12.81 -4.47
CA GLU A 58 -2.84 -13.71 -3.32
C GLU A 58 -1.48 -14.06 -2.70
N ARG A 59 -0.44 -14.25 -3.51
CA ARG A 59 0.94 -14.43 -3.01
C ARG A 59 1.41 -13.20 -2.21
N THR A 60 1.07 -12.01 -2.68
CA THR A 60 1.40 -10.76 -2.01
C THR A 60 0.65 -10.64 -0.70
N ARG A 61 -0.66 -10.94 -0.68
CA ARG A 61 -1.49 -10.99 0.53
C ARG A 61 -0.87 -11.90 1.58
N LYS A 62 -0.46 -13.10 1.18
CA LYS A 62 0.20 -14.07 2.07
C LYS A 62 1.50 -13.53 2.68
N LYS A 63 2.33 -12.86 1.87
CA LYS A 63 3.58 -12.26 2.37
C LYS A 63 3.32 -11.14 3.37
N PHE A 64 2.30 -10.30 3.13
CA PHE A 64 1.88 -9.26 4.07
C PHE A 64 1.35 -9.85 5.37
N ALA A 65 0.47 -10.84 5.31
CA ALA A 65 -0.03 -11.53 6.49
C ALA A 65 1.13 -12.09 7.35
N GLN A 66 2.10 -12.77 6.72
CA GLN A 66 3.30 -13.25 7.41
C GLN A 66 4.14 -12.13 8.03
N LEU A 67 4.29 -10.99 7.33
CA LEU A 67 5.09 -9.85 7.81
C LEU A 67 4.51 -9.24 9.08
N ILE A 68 3.19 -9.16 9.19
CA ILE A 68 2.49 -8.56 10.33
C ILE A 68 1.97 -9.59 11.34
N ASN A 69 2.30 -10.87 11.15
CA ASN A 69 1.83 -11.99 11.97
C ASN A 69 0.29 -12.05 12.07
N ALA A 70 -0.37 -11.94 10.93
CA ALA A 70 -1.83 -12.02 10.77
C ALA A 70 -2.25 -13.23 9.94
N ASP A 71 -3.52 -13.58 10.00
CA ASP A 71 -4.13 -14.56 9.11
C ASP A 71 -4.46 -13.95 7.73
N LEU A 72 -4.57 -14.82 6.72
CA LEU A 72 -4.80 -14.38 5.34
C LEU A 72 -6.11 -13.56 5.20
N GLY A 73 -7.14 -13.93 5.97
CA GLY A 73 -8.45 -13.26 6.00
C GLY A 73 -8.43 -11.88 6.67
N GLU A 74 -7.36 -11.52 7.37
CA GLU A 74 -7.22 -10.24 8.07
C GLU A 74 -6.50 -9.17 7.19
N VAL A 75 -6.10 -9.53 5.97
CA VAL A 75 -5.41 -8.62 5.04
C VAL A 75 -6.28 -8.30 3.85
N ALA A 76 -6.65 -7.03 3.69
CA ALA A 76 -7.36 -6.50 2.53
C ALA A 76 -6.50 -5.47 1.79
N PHE A 77 -6.54 -5.50 0.47
CA PHE A 77 -5.93 -4.44 -0.35
C PHE A 77 -6.96 -3.34 -0.60
N VAL A 78 -6.55 -2.12 -0.36
CA VAL A 78 -7.32 -0.91 -0.61
C VAL A 78 -6.48 0.04 -1.48
N LYS A 79 -7.11 0.96 -2.16
CA LYS A 79 -6.40 1.85 -3.10
C LYS A 79 -5.62 2.97 -2.41
N ASN A 80 -5.99 3.35 -1.19
CA ASN A 80 -5.31 4.37 -0.39
C ASN A 80 -5.73 4.33 1.09
N THR A 81 -5.02 5.08 1.93
CA THR A 81 -5.26 5.17 3.38
C THR A 81 -6.65 5.68 3.72
N SER A 82 -7.16 6.71 3.00
CA SER A 82 -8.49 7.27 3.26
C SER A 82 -9.60 6.23 3.07
N GLU A 83 -9.51 5.40 2.04
CA GLU A 83 -10.46 4.30 1.83
C GLU A 83 -10.39 3.28 2.97
N GLY A 84 -9.16 2.86 3.35
CA GLY A 84 -8.97 1.90 4.45
C GLY A 84 -9.57 2.39 5.77
N ILE A 85 -9.30 3.64 6.15
CA ILE A 85 -9.86 4.23 7.37
C ILE A 85 -11.38 4.41 7.25
N SER A 86 -11.88 4.85 6.08
CA SER A 86 -13.32 5.00 5.87
C SER A 86 -14.08 3.68 5.93
N ILE A 87 -13.49 2.57 5.50
CA ILE A 87 -14.08 1.23 5.66
C ILE A 87 -14.25 0.91 7.14
N VAL A 88 -13.24 1.17 7.97
CA VAL A 88 -13.32 0.97 9.42
C VAL A 88 -14.35 1.92 10.04
N ALA A 89 -14.28 3.20 9.70
CA ALA A 89 -15.19 4.23 10.22
C ALA A 89 -16.67 3.91 9.96
N ASN A 90 -17.00 3.44 8.77
CA ASN A 90 -18.38 3.13 8.39
C ASN A 90 -18.80 1.67 8.72
N GLY A 91 -17.84 0.79 8.96
CA GLY A 91 -18.13 -0.61 9.29
C GLY A 91 -18.16 -0.93 10.78
N PHE A 92 -17.74 0.00 11.63
CA PHE A 92 -17.76 -0.17 13.07
C PHE A 92 -19.16 0.09 13.63
N ASP A 93 -19.60 -0.72 14.61
CA ASP A 93 -20.90 -0.58 15.27
C ASP A 93 -20.82 0.45 16.41
N TRP A 94 -20.89 1.72 16.05
CA TRP A 94 -20.77 2.86 16.96
C TRP A 94 -21.91 2.91 17.95
N GLN A 95 -21.58 3.09 19.24
CA GLN A 95 -22.54 3.23 20.32
C GLN A 95 -22.53 4.67 20.86
N LEU A 96 -23.66 5.07 21.46
CA LEU A 96 -23.75 6.40 22.08
C LEU A 96 -22.70 6.55 23.20
N GLY A 97 -21.81 7.52 23.04
CA GLY A 97 -20.69 7.79 23.94
C GLY A 97 -19.34 7.31 23.45
N ASP A 98 -19.28 6.55 22.34
CA ASP A 98 -18.02 6.24 21.68
C ASP A 98 -17.34 7.50 21.15
N ASN A 99 -16.02 7.46 21.07
CA ASN A 99 -15.25 8.56 20.51
C ASN A 99 -14.00 8.03 19.77
N VAL A 100 -13.50 8.83 18.86
CA VAL A 100 -12.27 8.57 18.12
C VAL A 100 -11.19 9.53 18.62
N VAL A 101 -10.07 8.98 19.10
CA VAL A 101 -8.92 9.78 19.53
C VAL A 101 -7.90 9.83 18.39
N ILE A 102 -7.59 11.03 17.94
CA ILE A 102 -6.57 11.28 16.92
C ILE A 102 -5.56 12.32 17.43
N PRO A 103 -4.30 12.33 16.92
CA PRO A 103 -3.36 13.43 17.19
C PRO A 103 -3.90 14.77 16.68
N ASP A 104 -3.52 15.88 17.32
CA ASP A 104 -3.88 17.23 16.90
C ASP A 104 -3.16 17.68 15.61
N ILE A 105 -1.97 17.10 15.36
CA ILE A 105 -1.21 17.27 14.12
C ILE A 105 -1.21 15.94 13.38
N GLU A 106 -2.09 15.82 12.38
CA GLU A 106 -2.29 14.56 11.67
C GLU A 106 -2.47 14.81 10.15
N PHE A 107 -2.18 13.78 9.36
CA PHE A 107 -2.42 13.83 7.92
C PHE A 107 -3.93 13.81 7.63
N PRO A 108 -4.42 14.56 6.63
CA PRO A 108 -5.85 14.69 6.35
C PRO A 108 -6.64 13.37 6.24
N ALA A 109 -6.03 12.31 5.71
CA ALA A 109 -6.67 11.00 5.62
C ALA A 109 -7.12 10.43 6.98
N ASN A 110 -6.35 10.69 8.04
CA ASN A 110 -6.65 10.24 9.40
C ASN A 110 -7.63 11.15 10.12
N VAL A 111 -8.01 12.28 9.55
CA VAL A 111 -8.98 13.23 10.11
C VAL A 111 -10.31 13.12 9.39
N TYR A 112 -10.30 13.34 8.07
CA TYR A 112 -11.54 13.48 7.29
C TYR A 112 -12.33 12.20 7.16
N SER A 113 -11.70 11.03 7.28
CA SER A 113 -12.39 9.74 7.25
C SER A 113 -13.38 9.55 8.41
N TRP A 114 -13.24 10.33 9.50
CA TRP A 114 -14.10 10.26 10.70
C TRP A 114 -15.18 11.35 10.75
N TRP A 115 -15.13 12.38 9.90
CA TRP A 115 -16.02 13.53 10.00
C TRP A 115 -17.48 13.26 9.63
N ASN A 116 -17.79 12.10 9.08
CA ASN A 116 -19.17 11.74 8.68
C ASN A 116 -19.84 10.73 9.64
N LEU A 117 -19.27 10.55 10.83
CA LEU A 117 -19.81 9.66 11.87
C LEU A 117 -20.84 10.34 12.75
#